data_9e7d2b6c655e97c6e1c535e2f9524c47
#
_entry.id   9e7d2b6c655e97c6e1c535e2f9524c47
#
_cell.length_a   1.000
_cell.length_b   1.000
_cell.length_c   1.000
_cell.angle_alpha   90.00
_cell.angle_beta   90.00
_cell.angle_gamma   90.00
#
_symmetry.space_group_name_H-M   'P 1'
#
loop_
_entity.id
_entity.type
_entity.pdbx_description
1 polymer ?
#
loop_
_entity_poly.entity_id
_entity_poly.type
_entity_poly.pdbx_seq_one_letter_code
_entity_poly.pdbx_strand_id
1 'polypeptide(L)'
;MTEHLTEGLKKQILAEIDTALASTDDGAVESLAVTLLSTRRIFVTGEGRSGFMAKAFAMRLMHLGLPVHVVGETTTPAVAEGDTVVAVSGSGTTPGTVRVAEQATQAGAQVHAVTTAPDSPLGTLAATSLLIPGATKYRRPGEAPSVQPLSSLFDQTTHILLDVVALRLAGLLSVDNDRARKAHANTE
;
A
#
# COMPACT_ATOMS: atom_id res chain seq x y z
N MET A 1 -25.34 4.22 -27.96
CA MET A 1 -24.26 5.23 -27.89
C MET A 1 -23.61 5.30 -26.50
N THR A 2 -24.34 5.32 -25.41
CA THR A 2 -23.82 5.36 -24.03
C THR A 2 -23.10 4.09 -23.58
N GLU A 3 -23.53 2.91 -24.02
CA GLU A 3 -22.94 1.61 -23.65
C GLU A 3 -21.50 1.47 -24.17
N HIS A 4 -21.25 1.87 -25.42
CA HIS A 4 -19.91 1.88 -26.01
C HIS A 4 -18.93 2.86 -25.30
N LEU A 5 -19.43 3.99 -24.78
CA LEU A 5 -18.62 4.93 -24.03
C LEU A 5 -18.12 4.32 -22.70
N THR A 6 -19.02 3.69 -21.95
CA THR A 6 -18.67 3.07 -20.66
C THR A 6 -17.68 1.92 -20.85
N GLU A 7 -17.84 1.10 -21.89
CA GLU A 7 -16.88 0.03 -22.19
C GLU A 7 -15.51 0.59 -22.57
N GLY A 8 -15.47 1.68 -23.34
CA GLY A 8 -14.23 2.38 -23.66
C GLY A 8 -13.48 2.87 -22.44
N LEU A 9 -14.21 3.49 -21.47
CA LEU A 9 -13.62 3.95 -20.21
C LEU A 9 -13.07 2.82 -19.37
N LYS A 10 -13.75 1.67 -19.26
CA LYS A 10 -13.23 0.49 -18.55
C LYS A 10 -11.91 0.01 -19.17
N LYS A 11 -11.87 -0.14 -20.49
CA LYS A 11 -10.65 -0.56 -21.21
C LYS A 11 -9.49 0.40 -20.98
N GLN A 12 -9.77 1.70 -20.99
CA GLN A 12 -8.76 2.73 -20.76
C GLN A 12 -8.20 2.67 -19.33
N ILE A 13 -9.05 2.55 -18.31
CA ILE A 13 -8.64 2.39 -16.91
C ILE A 13 -7.77 1.14 -16.75
N LEU A 14 -8.19 0.01 -17.31
CA LEU A 14 -7.44 -1.26 -17.22
C LEU A 14 -6.08 -1.15 -17.91
N ALA A 15 -6.00 -0.48 -19.07
CA ALA A 15 -4.74 -0.28 -19.78
C ALA A 15 -3.76 0.62 -19.00
N GLU A 16 -4.26 1.66 -18.32
CA GLU A 16 -3.42 2.50 -17.46
C GLU A 16 -2.88 1.70 -16.26
N ILE A 17 -3.71 0.88 -15.61
CA ILE A 17 -3.31 0.02 -14.50
C ILE A 17 -2.27 -1.01 -14.96
N ASP A 18 -2.51 -1.69 -16.08
CA ASP A 18 -1.58 -2.68 -16.65
C ASP A 18 -0.21 -2.06 -16.94
N THR A 19 -0.19 -0.87 -17.55
CA THR A 19 1.05 -0.13 -17.80
C THR A 19 1.79 0.24 -16.51
N ALA A 20 1.06 0.70 -15.50
CA ALA A 20 1.64 1.05 -14.22
C ALA A 20 2.21 -0.19 -13.49
N LEU A 21 1.47 -1.30 -13.48
CA LEU A 21 1.91 -2.58 -12.89
C LEU A 21 3.16 -3.12 -13.59
N ALA A 22 3.19 -3.11 -14.93
CA ALA A 22 4.34 -3.58 -15.73
C ALA A 22 5.63 -2.77 -15.47
N SER A 23 5.51 -1.58 -14.91
CA SER A 23 6.63 -0.69 -14.59
C SER A 23 7.06 -0.75 -13.11
N THR A 24 6.47 -1.64 -12.31
CA THR A 24 6.87 -1.83 -10.90
C THR A 24 8.02 -2.82 -10.77
N ASP A 25 8.80 -2.69 -9.72
CA ASP A 25 9.93 -3.58 -9.41
C ASP A 25 9.44 -4.80 -8.61
N ASP A 26 9.44 -5.97 -9.22
CA ASP A 26 9.10 -7.23 -8.58
C ASP A 26 10.02 -7.54 -7.38
N GLY A 27 11.27 -7.10 -7.42
CA GLY A 27 12.21 -7.24 -6.31
C GLY A 27 11.79 -6.43 -5.08
N ALA A 28 11.21 -5.24 -5.28
CA ALA A 28 10.66 -4.44 -4.18
C ALA A 28 9.42 -5.09 -3.57
N VAL A 29 8.57 -5.72 -4.37
CA VAL A 29 7.39 -6.48 -3.91
C VAL A 29 7.83 -7.67 -3.05
N GLU A 30 8.78 -8.47 -3.52
CA GLU A 30 9.33 -9.61 -2.77
C GLU A 30 10.03 -9.17 -1.48
N SER A 31 10.82 -8.10 -1.52
CA SER A 31 11.49 -7.52 -0.36
C SER A 31 10.49 -7.09 0.72
N LEU A 32 9.41 -6.43 0.33
CA LEU A 32 8.35 -6.06 1.26
C LEU A 32 7.71 -7.30 1.89
N ALA A 33 7.35 -8.32 1.10
CA ALA A 33 6.77 -9.55 1.61
C ALA A 33 7.69 -10.26 2.63
N VAL A 34 8.97 -10.39 2.32
CA VAL A 34 9.97 -11.02 3.22
C VAL A 34 10.13 -10.21 4.52
N THR A 35 10.18 -8.88 4.43
CA THR A 35 10.28 -8.03 5.62
C THR A 35 9.07 -8.21 6.54
N LEU A 36 7.86 -8.23 5.97
CA LEU A 36 6.64 -8.39 6.76
C LEU A 36 6.54 -9.74 7.48
N LEU A 37 7.21 -10.78 6.99
CA LEU A 37 7.30 -12.08 7.67
C LEU A 37 8.20 -12.05 8.90
N SER A 38 9.24 -11.22 8.89
CA SER A 38 10.27 -11.19 9.94
C SER A 38 10.03 -10.10 10.98
N THR A 39 9.06 -9.21 10.75
CA THR A 39 8.76 -8.10 11.66
C THR A 39 7.96 -8.56 12.89
N ARG A 40 8.17 -7.88 14.01
CA ARG A 40 7.44 -8.15 15.25
C ARG A 40 5.96 -7.79 15.13
N ARG A 41 5.65 -6.61 14.59
CA ARG A 41 4.30 -6.10 14.32
C ARG A 41 4.33 -5.22 13.09
N ILE A 42 3.21 -5.20 12.38
CA ILE A 42 3.02 -4.38 11.19
C ILE A 42 2.06 -3.25 11.55
N PHE A 43 2.40 -2.04 11.14
CA PHE A 43 1.51 -0.89 11.20
C PHE A 43 1.28 -0.37 9.79
N VAL A 44 0.06 0.00 9.48
CA VAL A 44 -0.26 0.61 8.19
C VAL A 44 -0.80 2.02 8.40
N THR A 45 -0.44 2.93 7.50
CA THR A 45 -0.90 4.32 7.54
C THR A 45 -1.09 4.88 6.15
N GLY A 46 -1.96 5.86 6.02
CA GLY A 46 -2.26 6.62 4.81
C GLY A 46 -3.50 7.48 5.03
N GLU A 47 -3.69 8.51 4.22
CA GLU A 47 -4.84 9.41 4.31
C GLU A 47 -5.72 9.32 3.07
N GLY A 48 -7.02 9.60 3.24
CA GLY A 48 -7.99 9.57 2.16
C GLY A 48 -8.10 8.20 1.51
N ARG A 49 -8.13 8.15 0.17
CA ARG A 49 -8.21 6.89 -0.59
C ARG A 49 -6.99 5.98 -0.35
N SER A 50 -5.79 6.54 -0.26
CA SER A 50 -4.58 5.78 0.07
C SER A 50 -4.69 5.10 1.44
N GLY A 51 -5.35 5.75 2.41
CA GLY A 51 -5.69 5.15 3.70
C GLY A 51 -6.66 3.97 3.59
N PHE A 52 -7.63 4.00 2.66
CA PHE A 52 -8.48 2.84 2.39
C PHE A 52 -7.68 1.66 1.81
N MET A 53 -6.70 1.92 0.94
CA MET A 53 -5.82 0.86 0.42
C MET A 53 -4.96 0.25 1.53
N ALA A 54 -4.40 1.09 2.39
CA ALA A 54 -3.66 0.65 3.58
C ALA A 54 -4.51 -0.23 4.51
N LYS A 55 -5.76 0.17 4.79
CA LYS A 55 -6.70 -0.61 5.62
C LYS A 55 -7.12 -1.92 4.97
N ALA A 56 -7.39 -1.93 3.65
CA ALA A 56 -7.67 -3.15 2.92
C ALA A 56 -6.51 -4.15 3.01
N PHE A 57 -5.28 -3.66 2.89
CA PHE A 57 -4.07 -4.46 3.08
C PHE A 57 -3.96 -4.99 4.51
N ALA A 58 -4.18 -4.15 5.53
CA ALA A 58 -4.16 -4.58 6.93
C ALA A 58 -5.16 -5.71 7.19
N MET A 59 -6.38 -5.59 6.67
CA MET A 59 -7.39 -6.65 6.78
C MET A 59 -6.88 -7.96 6.14
N ARG A 60 -6.23 -7.90 5.00
CA ARG A 60 -5.68 -9.09 4.35
C ARG A 60 -4.56 -9.72 5.16
N LEU A 61 -3.64 -8.91 5.71
CA LEU A 61 -2.57 -9.37 6.59
C LEU A 61 -3.12 -10.05 7.86
N MET A 62 -4.17 -9.50 8.43
CA MET A 62 -4.88 -10.11 9.57
C MET A 62 -5.46 -11.49 9.21
N HIS A 63 -6.07 -11.64 8.03
CA HIS A 63 -6.57 -12.94 7.56
C HIS A 63 -5.45 -13.98 7.39
N LEU A 64 -4.22 -13.53 7.12
CA LEU A 64 -3.05 -14.39 7.05
C LEU A 64 -2.44 -14.72 8.41
N GLY A 65 -2.98 -14.13 9.50
CA GLY A 65 -2.52 -14.35 10.88
C GLY A 65 -1.33 -13.49 11.28
N LEU A 66 -1.02 -12.44 10.51
CA LEU A 66 0.06 -11.51 10.83
C LEU A 66 -0.41 -10.44 11.86
N PRO A 67 0.45 -10.03 12.80
CA PRO A 67 0.13 -9.03 13.81
C PRO A 67 0.13 -7.63 13.18
N VAL A 68 -1.02 -7.15 12.75
CA VAL A 68 -1.17 -5.87 12.04
C VAL A 68 -2.08 -4.90 12.79
N HIS A 69 -1.75 -3.62 12.72
CA HIS A 69 -2.48 -2.50 13.30
C HIS A 69 -2.64 -1.37 12.30
N VAL A 70 -3.75 -0.65 12.38
CA VAL A 70 -4.00 0.55 11.57
C VAL A 70 -3.72 1.77 12.44
N VAL A 71 -2.79 2.63 12.02
CA VAL A 71 -2.46 3.85 12.76
C VAL A 71 -3.69 4.77 12.83
N GLY A 72 -3.96 5.30 14.02
CA GLY A 72 -5.11 6.17 14.29
C GLY A 72 -6.35 5.45 14.82
N GLU A 73 -6.37 4.11 14.86
CA GLU A 73 -7.43 3.39 15.55
C GLU A 73 -7.18 3.36 17.08
N THR A 74 -8.26 3.41 17.86
CA THR A 74 -8.20 3.57 19.33
C THR A 74 -7.40 2.46 20.02
N THR A 75 -7.37 1.27 19.44
CA THR A 75 -6.68 0.09 19.99
C THR A 75 -5.26 -0.09 19.46
N THR A 76 -4.78 0.85 18.62
CA THR A 76 -3.43 0.77 18.06
C THR A 76 -2.37 1.01 19.14
N PRO A 77 -1.47 0.04 19.39
CA PRO A 77 -0.41 0.22 20.37
C PRO A 77 0.68 1.18 19.87
N ALA A 78 1.56 1.62 20.76
CA ALA A 78 2.72 2.41 20.39
C ALA A 78 3.67 1.61 19.47
N VAL A 79 4.18 2.28 18.44
CA VAL A 79 5.24 1.75 17.55
C VAL A 79 6.56 1.71 18.33
N ALA A 80 7.37 0.68 18.10
CA ALA A 80 8.67 0.50 18.78
C ALA A 80 9.69 -0.20 17.86
N GLU A 81 10.90 -0.36 18.34
CA GLU A 81 11.96 -1.13 17.66
C GLU A 81 11.51 -2.56 17.31
N GLY A 82 11.88 -3.02 16.12
CA GLY A 82 11.47 -4.31 15.56
C GLY A 82 10.09 -4.32 14.90
N ASP A 83 9.35 -3.20 14.92
CA ASP A 83 8.11 -3.04 14.18
C ASP A 83 8.39 -2.51 12.75
N THR A 84 7.43 -2.73 11.87
CA THR A 84 7.45 -2.20 10.49
C THR A 84 6.21 -1.34 10.25
N VAL A 85 6.40 -0.16 9.67
CA VAL A 85 5.32 0.74 9.24
C VAL A 85 5.26 0.78 7.73
N VAL A 86 4.13 0.36 7.15
CA VAL A 86 3.83 0.53 5.72
C VAL A 86 3.04 1.82 5.55
N ALA A 87 3.68 2.83 4.96
CA ALA A 87 3.13 4.17 4.82
C ALA A 87 2.75 4.45 3.35
N VAL A 88 1.46 4.67 3.08
CA VAL A 88 0.92 4.84 1.72
C VAL A 88 0.62 6.31 1.46
N SER A 89 1.36 6.90 0.52
CA SER A 89 1.13 8.28 0.06
C SER A 89 1.63 8.47 -1.37
N GLY A 90 0.73 8.64 -2.33
CA GLY A 90 1.10 8.84 -3.74
C GLY A 90 2.09 10.00 -3.92
N SER A 91 1.84 11.15 -3.34
CA SER A 91 2.76 12.30 -3.43
C SER A 91 3.97 12.20 -2.52
N GLY A 92 3.95 11.33 -1.52
CA GLY A 92 4.96 11.25 -0.46
C GLY A 92 5.06 12.50 0.44
N THR A 93 4.11 13.43 0.31
CA THR A 93 4.11 14.72 1.03
C THR A 93 2.90 14.92 1.93
N THR A 94 2.07 13.90 2.12
CA THR A 94 0.86 13.98 2.96
C THR A 94 1.27 14.17 4.43
N PRO A 95 0.93 15.31 5.07
CA PRO A 95 1.54 15.69 6.36
C PRO A 95 1.33 14.66 7.47
N GLY A 96 0.13 14.09 7.62
CA GLY A 96 -0.12 13.09 8.66
C GLY A 96 0.64 11.79 8.41
N THR A 97 0.72 11.32 7.16
CA THR A 97 1.48 10.13 6.80
C THR A 97 2.99 10.32 7.02
N VAL A 98 3.53 11.48 6.63
CA VAL A 98 4.95 11.83 6.86
C VAL A 98 5.25 11.89 8.35
N ARG A 99 4.40 12.57 9.15
CA ARG A 99 4.56 12.64 10.60
C ARG A 99 4.58 11.26 11.26
N VAL A 100 3.71 10.34 10.84
CA VAL A 100 3.71 8.97 11.34
C VAL A 100 5.03 8.26 11.00
N ALA A 101 5.54 8.43 9.79
CA ALA A 101 6.83 7.86 9.37
C ALA A 101 8.00 8.43 10.20
N GLU A 102 8.03 9.75 10.46
CA GLU A 102 9.03 10.39 11.33
C GLU A 102 9.01 9.81 12.74
N GLN A 103 7.82 9.72 13.34
CA GLN A 103 7.66 9.17 14.69
C GLN A 103 8.06 7.68 14.75
N ALA A 104 7.72 6.90 13.72
CA ALA A 104 8.10 5.50 13.62
C ALA A 104 9.63 5.32 13.54
N THR A 105 10.29 6.12 12.71
CA THR A 105 11.75 6.13 12.59
C THR A 105 12.42 6.51 13.91
N GLN A 106 11.91 7.53 14.60
CA GLN A 106 12.39 7.94 15.93
C GLN A 106 12.21 6.86 16.99
N ALA A 107 11.17 6.03 16.87
CA ALA A 107 10.92 4.88 17.74
C ALA A 107 11.74 3.63 17.38
N GLY A 108 12.62 3.69 16.36
CA GLY A 108 13.45 2.58 15.91
C GLY A 108 12.73 1.56 15.01
N ALA A 109 11.53 1.86 14.53
CA ALA A 109 10.82 1.02 13.58
C ALA A 109 11.31 1.24 12.13
N GLN A 110 11.17 0.21 11.29
CA GLN A 110 11.42 0.33 9.87
C GLN A 110 10.21 0.92 9.15
N VAL A 111 10.43 1.89 8.28
CA VAL A 111 9.39 2.48 7.44
C VAL A 111 9.54 1.97 6.01
N HIS A 112 8.46 1.46 5.44
CA HIS A 112 8.34 1.12 4.02
C HIS A 112 7.34 2.08 3.37
N ALA A 113 7.80 2.86 2.40
CA ALA A 113 6.94 3.78 1.67
C ALA A 113 6.29 3.09 0.46
N VAL A 114 5.02 3.36 0.23
CA VAL A 114 4.32 3.08 -1.03
C VAL A 114 3.98 4.43 -1.64
N THR A 115 4.69 4.81 -2.70
CA THR A 115 4.66 6.18 -3.23
C THR A 115 4.99 6.24 -4.73
N THR A 116 4.70 7.37 -5.38
CA THR A 116 5.18 7.67 -6.74
C THR A 116 6.51 8.44 -6.73
N ALA A 117 6.93 8.97 -5.58
CA ALA A 117 8.00 9.96 -5.46
C ALA A 117 9.07 9.51 -4.45
N PRO A 118 10.14 8.83 -4.90
CA PRO A 118 11.20 8.35 -4.01
C PRO A 118 11.94 9.47 -3.27
N ASP A 119 12.07 10.64 -3.90
CA ASP A 119 12.77 11.80 -3.33
C ASP A 119 11.86 12.70 -2.46
N SER A 120 10.64 12.24 -2.19
CA SER A 120 9.71 12.94 -1.31
C SER A 120 10.11 12.81 0.16
N PRO A 121 9.55 13.66 1.07
CA PRO A 121 9.77 13.53 2.50
C PRO A 121 9.51 12.10 3.03
N LEU A 122 8.45 11.44 2.57
CA LEU A 122 8.17 10.05 2.95
C LEU A 122 9.20 9.08 2.38
N GLY A 123 9.55 9.22 1.09
CA GLY A 123 10.53 8.34 0.44
C GLY A 123 11.91 8.44 1.08
N THR A 124 12.32 9.64 1.47
CA THR A 124 13.62 9.89 2.15
C THR A 124 13.68 9.29 3.56
N LEU A 125 12.54 9.23 4.27
CA LEU A 125 12.45 8.61 5.59
C LEU A 125 12.40 7.08 5.55
N ALA A 126 11.99 6.52 4.42
CA ALA A 126 11.77 5.10 4.30
C ALA A 126 13.08 4.32 4.14
N ALA A 127 13.19 3.18 4.82
CA ALA A 127 14.27 2.23 4.62
C ALA A 127 14.21 1.60 3.21
N THR A 128 13.00 1.37 2.71
CA THR A 128 12.73 0.92 1.33
C THR A 128 11.43 1.52 0.82
N SER A 129 11.27 1.56 -0.51
CA SER A 129 10.08 2.09 -1.16
C SER A 129 9.56 1.14 -2.24
N LEU A 130 8.27 0.86 -2.21
CA LEU A 130 7.54 0.30 -3.33
C LEU A 130 7.08 1.47 -4.21
N LEU A 131 7.79 1.67 -5.33
CA LEU A 131 7.50 2.75 -6.25
C LEU A 131 6.39 2.34 -7.22
N ILE A 132 5.33 3.13 -7.24
CA ILE A 132 4.17 2.91 -8.10
C ILE A 132 4.09 4.06 -9.10
N PRO A 133 4.44 3.84 -10.38
CA PRO A 133 4.28 4.86 -11.40
C PRO A 133 2.80 5.22 -11.54
N GLY A 134 2.48 6.47 -11.34
CA GLY A 134 1.09 6.93 -11.43
C GLY A 134 0.96 8.43 -11.32
N ALA A 135 -0.11 8.95 -11.91
CA ALA A 135 -0.42 10.35 -11.78
C ALA A 135 -0.89 10.67 -10.36
N THR A 136 -0.34 11.70 -9.77
CA THR A 136 -0.86 12.28 -8.53
C THR A 136 -1.87 13.40 -8.83
N LYS A 137 -2.53 13.91 -7.79
CA LYS A 137 -3.41 15.08 -7.91
C LYS A 137 -2.69 16.34 -8.42
N TYR A 138 -1.38 16.37 -8.34
CA TYR A 138 -0.56 17.52 -8.73
C TYR A 138 -0.14 17.50 -10.20
N ARG A 139 -0.22 16.36 -10.90
CA ARG A 139 0.18 16.23 -12.31
C ARG A 139 1.57 16.81 -12.56
N ARG A 140 2.56 16.41 -11.77
CA ARG A 140 3.93 16.90 -11.87
C ARG A 140 4.60 16.46 -13.18
N PRO A 141 5.54 17.24 -13.71
CA PRO A 141 6.38 16.78 -14.82
C PRO A 141 7.03 15.43 -14.48
N GLY A 142 6.97 14.47 -15.41
CA GLY A 142 7.53 13.12 -15.22
C GLY A 142 6.57 12.11 -14.59
N GLU A 143 5.43 12.52 -14.05
CA GLU A 143 4.39 11.57 -13.65
C GLU A 143 3.73 10.91 -14.87
N ALA A 144 3.41 9.63 -14.78
CA ALA A 144 2.68 8.91 -15.82
C ALA A 144 1.32 9.59 -16.09
N PRO A 145 0.94 9.83 -17.35
CA PRO A 145 -0.34 10.44 -17.67
C PRO A 145 -1.50 9.53 -17.25
N SER A 146 -2.62 10.12 -16.87
CA SER A 146 -3.84 9.38 -16.58
C SER A 146 -5.07 10.21 -16.94
N VAL A 147 -6.08 9.57 -17.48
CA VAL A 147 -7.41 10.19 -17.72
C VAL A 147 -8.24 10.20 -16.44
N GLN A 148 -7.82 9.46 -15.43
CA GLN A 148 -8.55 9.34 -14.18
C GLN A 148 -8.31 10.56 -13.29
N PRO A 149 -9.30 10.98 -12.48
CA PRO A 149 -9.15 12.15 -11.63
C PRO A 149 -8.19 11.89 -10.46
N LEU A 150 -7.51 12.94 -10.03
CA LEU A 150 -6.66 12.96 -8.84
C LEU A 150 -5.58 11.86 -8.88
N SER A 151 -5.48 11.04 -7.82
CA SER A 151 -4.54 9.92 -7.68
C SER A 151 -5.22 8.56 -7.88
N SER A 152 -6.31 8.48 -8.64
CA SER A 152 -7.07 7.23 -8.79
C SER A 152 -6.24 6.09 -9.35
N LEU A 153 -5.38 6.35 -10.35
CA LEU A 153 -4.48 5.35 -10.91
C LEU A 153 -3.51 4.81 -9.85
N PHE A 154 -2.89 5.71 -9.06
CA PHE A 154 -2.02 5.32 -7.96
C PHE A 154 -2.74 4.41 -6.95
N ASP A 155 -3.94 4.80 -6.49
CA ASP A 155 -4.68 4.04 -5.48
C ASP A 155 -5.09 2.64 -6.00
N GLN A 156 -5.55 2.54 -7.25
CA GLN A 156 -5.92 1.26 -7.88
C GLN A 156 -4.71 0.33 -8.03
N THR A 157 -3.60 0.86 -8.55
CA THR A 157 -2.36 0.10 -8.71
C THR A 157 -1.79 -0.32 -7.35
N THR A 158 -1.82 0.58 -6.36
CA THR A 158 -1.45 0.27 -4.97
C THR A 158 -2.26 -0.90 -4.42
N HIS A 159 -3.59 -0.88 -4.60
CA HIS A 159 -4.45 -1.95 -4.11
C HIS A 159 -4.06 -3.31 -4.70
N ILE A 160 -3.90 -3.37 -6.02
CA ILE A 160 -3.50 -4.60 -6.71
C ILE A 160 -2.13 -5.08 -6.24
N LEU A 161 -1.13 -4.19 -6.15
CA LEU A 161 0.21 -4.58 -5.72
C LEU A 161 0.26 -5.06 -4.26
N LEU A 162 -0.48 -4.43 -3.37
CA LEU A 162 -0.60 -4.89 -1.98
C LEU A 162 -1.34 -6.23 -1.89
N ASP A 163 -2.28 -6.52 -2.79
CA ASP A 163 -2.88 -7.86 -2.91
C ASP A 163 -1.87 -8.87 -3.47
N VAL A 164 -0.96 -8.48 -4.38
CA VAL A 164 0.16 -9.35 -4.83
C VAL A 164 1.09 -9.67 -3.67
N VAL A 165 1.47 -8.68 -2.84
CA VAL A 165 2.24 -8.89 -1.61
C VAL A 165 1.52 -9.87 -0.67
N ALA A 166 0.22 -9.68 -0.46
CA ALA A 166 -0.57 -10.55 0.40
C ALA A 166 -0.66 -11.99 -0.15
N LEU A 167 -0.83 -12.15 -1.46
CA LEU A 167 -0.83 -13.46 -2.12
C LEU A 167 0.53 -14.16 -1.98
N ARG A 168 1.62 -13.41 -2.14
CA ARG A 168 2.98 -13.92 -1.91
C ARG A 168 3.16 -14.39 -0.46
N LEU A 169 2.71 -13.57 0.52
CA LEU A 169 2.72 -13.93 1.94
C LEU A 169 1.89 -15.18 2.23
N ALA A 170 0.70 -15.31 1.63
CA ALA A 170 -0.13 -16.51 1.77
C ALA A 170 0.61 -17.77 1.35
N GLY A 171 1.34 -17.71 0.22
CA GLY A 171 2.19 -18.81 -0.25
C GLY A 171 3.31 -19.16 0.73
N LEU A 172 4.04 -18.14 1.23
CA LEU A 172 5.14 -18.32 2.18
C LEU A 172 4.67 -18.89 3.53
N LEU A 173 3.49 -18.48 3.99
CA LEU A 173 2.87 -18.94 5.25
C LEU A 173 2.08 -20.23 5.10
N SER A 174 1.94 -20.75 3.88
CA SER A 174 1.06 -21.91 3.57
C SER A 174 -0.37 -21.71 4.09
N VAL A 175 -0.91 -20.50 3.90
CA VAL A 175 -2.30 -20.14 4.24
C VAL A 175 -3.15 -20.25 2.99
N ASP A 176 -4.07 -21.21 3.00
CA ASP A 176 -5.08 -21.39 1.95
C ASP A 176 -6.34 -20.52 2.22
N ASN A 177 -7.27 -20.55 1.27
CA ASN A 177 -8.52 -19.81 1.37
C ASN A 177 -9.37 -20.23 2.59
N ASP A 178 -9.38 -21.51 2.96
CA ASP A 178 -10.18 -22.00 4.08
C ASP A 178 -9.63 -21.52 5.43
N ARG A 179 -8.31 -21.45 5.56
CA ARG A 179 -7.66 -20.89 6.75
C ARG A 179 -7.90 -19.37 6.83
N ALA A 180 -7.74 -18.64 5.73
CA ALA A 180 -8.03 -17.21 5.69
C ALA A 180 -9.51 -16.92 6.01
N ARG A 181 -10.45 -17.72 5.48
CA ARG A 181 -11.89 -17.61 5.76
C ARG A 181 -12.23 -17.81 7.24
N LYS A 182 -11.53 -18.69 7.95
CA LYS A 182 -11.72 -18.90 9.40
C LYS A 182 -11.27 -17.69 10.24
N ALA A 183 -10.34 -16.88 9.72
CA ALA A 183 -9.88 -15.64 10.36
C ALA A 183 -10.78 -14.44 10.03
N HIS A 184 -11.73 -14.58 9.09
CA HIS A 184 -12.68 -13.52 8.76
C HIS A 184 -13.64 -13.25 9.93
N ALA A 185 -14.06 -11.98 10.06
CA ALA A 185 -15.01 -11.58 11.11
C ALA A 185 -16.28 -12.44 11.06
N ASN A 186 -16.74 -12.88 12.23
CA ASN A 186 -17.95 -13.69 12.40
C ASN A 186 -19.08 -12.94 13.10
N THR A 187 -18.94 -11.61 13.19
CA THR A 187 -19.88 -10.69 13.83
C THR A 187 -20.63 -9.82 12.84
N GLU A 188 -20.52 -10.13 11.54
CA GLU A 188 -21.24 -9.45 10.47
C GLU A 188 -22.61 -10.09 10.21
#